data_94c0f91bd050a09f9ad117c27952ac72
#
_entry.id   94c0f91bd050a09f9ad117c27952ac72
#
_cell.length_a   1.000
_cell.length_b   1.000
_cell.length_c   1.000
_cell.angle_alpha   90.00
_cell.angle_beta   90.00
_cell.angle_gamma   90.00
#
_symmetry.space_group_name_H-M   'P 1'
#
loop_
_entity.id
_entity.type
_entity.pdbx_description
1 polymer ?
#
loop_
_entity_poly.entity_id
_entity_poly.type
_entity_poly.pdbx_seq_one_letter_code
_entity_poly.pdbx_strand_id
1 'polypeptide(L)'
;MKKSILVFGLGFLQKSLIEQCKSLGLYVVGMDITDDALLRDEVDAFEVVAGDDFEGSLAVAKKYAVSGVVCAATDKPLVMMARVAEALLLPFYSVDTAKWSTDKLLMKQRFELGGVPHAKGRLVGCIEEFESEGWNYPVIVKPRDNSGSRGVIYCENEAQVCEAMTEAMQYTKKGNVLVEEFIDGPEYSIESLHYHDETHVLQFTQKQTTTFPYNVELGHIQPADFTEEQRSEIRTIIGKIARCLNFDGCGSHTELKVSSRGIVVIETSPRLGGDFITSTLVPLSTGINIERLLARMSVGEAIADEEFLP
;
A
#
# COMPACT_ATOMS: atom_id res chain seq x y z
N MET A 1 15.55 -3.74 -28.53
CA MET A 1 16.27 -3.05 -27.46
C MET A 1 15.81 -3.64 -26.14
N LYS A 2 16.68 -3.77 -25.16
CA LYS A 2 16.34 -4.19 -23.79
C LYS A 2 15.40 -3.15 -23.20
N LYS A 3 14.22 -3.56 -22.66
CA LYS A 3 13.30 -2.64 -21.97
C LYS A 3 13.96 -2.14 -20.68
N SER A 4 13.73 -0.87 -20.33
CA SER A 4 14.19 -0.29 -19.06
C SER A 4 13.03 -0.11 -18.09
N ILE A 5 13.30 -0.30 -16.80
CA ILE A 5 12.32 -0.08 -15.73
C ILE A 5 12.92 0.85 -14.67
N LEU A 6 12.12 1.81 -14.19
CA LEU A 6 12.53 2.74 -13.14
C LEU A 6 11.99 2.28 -11.79
N VAL A 7 12.89 2.01 -10.86
CA VAL A 7 12.59 1.64 -9.47
C VAL A 7 12.68 2.88 -8.60
N PHE A 8 11.59 3.21 -7.89
CA PHE A 8 11.51 4.34 -6.98
C PHE A 8 11.83 3.92 -5.55
N GLY A 9 12.92 4.46 -5.01
CA GLY A 9 13.50 4.11 -3.72
C GLY A 9 14.39 2.88 -3.81
N LEU A 10 15.52 2.91 -3.13
CA LEU A 10 16.52 1.84 -3.11
C LEU A 10 16.81 1.36 -1.68
N GLY A 11 15.77 1.36 -0.84
CA GLY A 11 15.81 0.73 0.48
C GLY A 11 15.78 -0.80 0.40
N PHE A 12 16.12 -1.47 1.49
CA PHE A 12 16.32 -2.93 1.56
C PHE A 12 15.14 -3.75 0.98
N LEU A 13 13.91 -3.33 1.22
CA LEU A 13 12.71 -4.05 0.74
C LEU A 13 12.51 -4.00 -0.79
N GLN A 14 13.30 -3.21 -1.52
CA GLN A 14 13.29 -3.22 -3.00
C GLN A 14 14.19 -4.32 -3.59
N LYS A 15 15.04 -4.96 -2.78
CA LYS A 15 16.08 -5.89 -3.29
C LYS A 15 15.49 -7.00 -4.14
N SER A 16 14.51 -7.71 -3.63
CA SER A 16 13.89 -8.84 -4.35
C SER A 16 13.25 -8.37 -5.66
N LEU A 17 12.51 -7.25 -5.66
CA LEU A 17 11.93 -6.68 -6.88
C LEU A 17 12.99 -6.34 -7.92
N ILE A 18 14.11 -5.72 -7.51
CA ILE A 18 15.25 -5.43 -8.41
C ILE A 18 15.81 -6.72 -9.01
N GLU A 19 16.00 -7.77 -8.20
CA GLU A 19 16.47 -9.08 -8.65
C GLU A 19 15.49 -9.70 -9.67
N GLN A 20 14.16 -9.60 -9.44
CA GLN A 20 13.16 -10.06 -10.40
C GLN A 20 13.23 -9.27 -11.71
N CYS A 21 13.33 -7.95 -11.66
CA CYS A 21 13.50 -7.12 -12.86
C CYS A 21 14.75 -7.53 -13.67
N LYS A 22 15.88 -7.74 -13.00
CA LYS A 22 17.12 -8.21 -13.65
C LYS A 22 16.98 -9.61 -14.24
N SER A 23 16.30 -10.53 -13.54
CA SER A 23 16.06 -11.90 -14.02
C SER A 23 15.20 -11.96 -15.29
N LEU A 24 14.32 -10.96 -15.47
CA LEU A 24 13.53 -10.74 -16.69
C LEU A 24 14.36 -10.11 -17.83
N GLY A 25 15.63 -9.81 -17.59
CA GLY A 25 16.49 -9.16 -18.58
C GLY A 25 16.21 -7.67 -18.74
N LEU A 26 15.47 -7.02 -17.84
CA LEU A 26 15.23 -5.58 -17.87
C LEU A 26 16.52 -4.80 -17.51
N TYR A 27 16.66 -3.60 -18.05
CA TYR A 27 17.67 -2.64 -17.61
C TYR A 27 17.08 -1.85 -16.43
N VAL A 28 17.63 -2.03 -15.24
CA VAL A 28 17.09 -1.47 -14.00
C VAL A 28 17.73 -0.13 -13.70
N VAL A 29 16.93 0.92 -13.75
CA VAL A 29 17.31 2.26 -13.32
C VAL A 29 16.77 2.47 -11.91
N GLY A 30 17.64 2.74 -10.95
CA GLY A 30 17.25 3.07 -9.59
C GLY A 30 17.26 4.56 -9.36
N MET A 31 16.29 5.06 -8.61
CA MET A 31 16.21 6.46 -8.20
C MET A 31 15.94 6.55 -6.70
N ASP A 32 16.72 7.37 -6.01
CA ASP A 32 16.53 7.61 -4.56
C ASP A 32 16.75 9.09 -4.23
N ILE A 33 16.37 9.49 -3.02
CA ILE A 33 16.53 10.86 -2.53
C ILE A 33 17.94 11.11 -1.97
N THR A 34 18.73 10.07 -1.74
CA THR A 34 20.08 10.14 -1.16
C THR A 34 21.10 9.43 -2.04
N ASP A 35 22.34 9.91 -2.02
CA ASP A 35 23.45 9.32 -2.79
C ASP A 35 23.98 8.01 -2.15
N ASP A 36 23.73 7.80 -0.88
CA ASP A 36 24.13 6.63 -0.09
C ASP A 36 23.02 5.56 -0.02
N ALA A 37 22.11 5.53 -0.98
CA ALA A 37 21.03 4.55 -1.03
C ALA A 37 21.57 3.12 -1.00
N LEU A 38 20.97 2.28 -0.15
CA LEU A 38 21.48 0.95 0.20
C LEU A 38 21.71 0.04 -1.02
N LEU A 39 20.83 0.11 -2.01
CA LEU A 39 20.88 -0.77 -3.20
C LEU A 39 21.37 -0.05 -4.47
N ARG A 40 22.10 1.08 -4.32
CA ARG A 40 22.60 1.84 -5.47
C ARG A 40 23.49 1.01 -6.40
N ASP A 41 24.28 0.10 -5.85
CA ASP A 41 25.21 -0.74 -6.62
C ASP A 41 24.52 -2.01 -7.16
N GLU A 42 23.27 -2.24 -6.80
CA GLU A 42 22.45 -3.36 -7.25
C GLU A 42 21.66 -3.05 -8.53
N VAL A 43 21.68 -1.81 -9.03
CA VAL A 43 20.97 -1.37 -10.25
C VAL A 43 21.94 -1.13 -11.39
N ASP A 44 21.44 -1.11 -12.65
CA ASP A 44 22.29 -0.89 -13.84
C ASP A 44 22.63 0.60 -14.01
N ALA A 45 21.79 1.50 -13.51
CA ALA A 45 22.03 2.95 -13.43
C ALA A 45 21.36 3.52 -12.17
N PHE A 46 21.97 4.53 -11.59
CA PHE A 46 21.49 5.17 -10.36
C PHE A 46 21.42 6.69 -10.53
N GLU A 47 20.33 7.30 -10.06
CA GLU A 47 20.11 8.74 -10.09
C GLU A 47 19.59 9.24 -8.74
N VAL A 48 20.07 10.39 -8.31
CA VAL A 48 19.60 11.05 -7.07
C VAL A 48 18.63 12.16 -7.44
N VAL A 49 17.38 12.04 -6.96
CA VAL A 49 16.32 13.02 -7.25
C VAL A 49 15.49 13.22 -6.00
N ALA A 50 15.19 14.48 -5.65
CA ALA A 50 14.33 14.78 -4.50
C ALA A 50 12.93 14.19 -4.69
N GLY A 51 12.31 13.71 -3.59
CA GLY A 51 11.05 12.97 -3.66
C GLY A 51 9.84 13.78 -4.17
N ASP A 52 9.92 15.11 -4.19
CA ASP A 52 8.92 16.06 -4.71
C ASP A 52 9.31 16.68 -6.06
N ASP A 53 10.49 16.37 -6.60
CA ASP A 53 10.98 16.87 -7.89
C ASP A 53 10.42 16.05 -9.06
N PHE A 54 9.29 16.51 -9.59
CA PHE A 54 8.65 15.89 -10.75
C PHE A 54 9.48 16.03 -12.03
N GLU A 55 10.05 17.19 -12.28
CA GLU A 55 10.81 17.44 -13.53
C GLU A 55 12.09 16.61 -13.54
N GLY A 56 12.77 16.49 -12.40
CA GLY A 56 13.92 15.60 -12.23
C GLY A 56 13.57 14.14 -12.46
N SER A 57 12.50 13.67 -11.83
CA SER A 57 12.00 12.28 -12.00
C SER A 57 11.62 11.99 -13.45
N LEU A 58 10.93 12.91 -14.12
CA LEU A 58 10.55 12.78 -15.52
C LEU A 58 11.77 12.82 -16.46
N ALA A 59 12.77 13.65 -16.15
CA ALA A 59 14.01 13.72 -16.91
C ALA A 59 14.79 12.42 -16.85
N VAL A 60 14.88 11.78 -15.66
CA VAL A 60 15.47 10.44 -15.48
C VAL A 60 14.73 9.42 -16.34
N ALA A 61 13.40 9.37 -16.22
CA ALA A 61 12.59 8.41 -16.97
C ALA A 61 12.78 8.56 -18.49
N LYS A 62 12.86 9.79 -19.00
CA LYS A 62 13.16 10.09 -20.43
C LYS A 62 14.58 9.73 -20.81
N LYS A 63 15.59 10.05 -19.99
CA LYS A 63 17.01 9.77 -20.23
C LYS A 63 17.25 8.30 -20.51
N TYR A 64 16.59 7.43 -19.75
CA TYR A 64 16.74 5.98 -19.87
C TYR A 64 15.64 5.32 -20.72
N ALA A 65 14.76 6.11 -21.34
CA ALA A 65 13.64 5.63 -22.17
C ALA A 65 12.87 4.48 -21.47
N VAL A 66 12.48 4.68 -20.20
CA VAL A 66 11.88 3.62 -19.40
C VAL A 66 10.55 3.17 -19.97
N SER A 67 10.29 1.87 -19.90
CA SER A 67 9.06 1.23 -20.34
C SER A 67 8.04 1.05 -19.21
N GLY A 68 8.45 1.29 -17.97
CA GLY A 68 7.61 1.16 -16.79
C GLY A 68 8.24 1.74 -15.54
N VAL A 69 7.42 1.93 -14.53
CA VAL A 69 7.81 2.40 -13.19
C VAL A 69 7.35 1.39 -12.14
N VAL A 70 8.12 1.16 -11.10
CA VAL A 70 7.78 0.17 -10.08
C VAL A 70 8.38 0.53 -8.72
N CYS A 71 7.71 0.13 -7.65
CA CYS A 71 8.27 0.03 -6.31
C CYS A 71 7.57 -1.09 -5.52
N ALA A 72 8.17 -1.53 -4.43
CA ALA A 72 7.59 -2.43 -3.45
C ALA A 72 7.57 -1.77 -2.08
N ALA A 73 6.65 -2.20 -1.22
CA ALA A 73 6.64 -1.95 0.23
C ALA A 73 6.74 -0.47 0.68
N THR A 74 6.41 0.50 -0.17
CA THR A 74 6.42 1.92 0.22
C THR A 74 5.35 2.73 -0.50
N ASP A 75 4.68 3.62 0.24
CA ASP A 75 3.61 4.48 -0.27
C ASP A 75 4.13 5.85 -0.73
N LYS A 76 5.31 6.23 -0.26
CA LYS A 76 5.85 7.58 -0.47
C LYS A 76 5.96 8.01 -1.93
N PRO A 77 6.43 7.16 -2.87
CA PRO A 77 6.63 7.58 -4.26
C PRO A 77 5.38 7.43 -5.14
N LEU A 78 4.29 6.82 -4.68
CA LEU A 78 3.17 6.39 -5.54
C LEU A 78 2.56 7.51 -6.37
N VAL A 79 2.35 8.70 -5.79
CA VAL A 79 1.83 9.87 -6.52
C VAL A 79 2.84 10.36 -7.57
N MET A 80 4.14 10.35 -7.24
CA MET A 80 5.19 10.74 -8.19
C MET A 80 5.29 9.75 -9.34
N MET A 81 5.26 8.45 -9.03
CA MET A 81 5.26 7.38 -10.03
C MET A 81 4.09 7.52 -10.99
N ALA A 82 2.88 7.74 -10.47
CA ALA A 82 1.68 7.92 -11.29
C ALA A 82 1.80 9.15 -12.22
N ARG A 83 2.34 10.28 -11.73
CA ARG A 83 2.58 11.47 -12.55
C ARG A 83 3.59 11.22 -13.67
N VAL A 84 4.69 10.53 -13.37
CA VAL A 84 5.71 10.18 -14.37
C VAL A 84 5.14 9.22 -15.41
N ALA A 85 4.41 8.20 -14.95
CA ALA A 85 3.78 7.23 -15.83
C ALA A 85 2.74 7.88 -16.77
N GLU A 86 1.88 8.75 -16.24
CA GLU A 86 0.89 9.50 -17.03
C GLU A 86 1.57 10.39 -18.09
N ALA A 87 2.63 11.13 -17.72
CA ALA A 87 3.36 11.99 -18.63
C ALA A 87 4.05 11.23 -19.78
N LEU A 88 4.35 9.94 -19.60
CA LEU A 88 5.02 9.09 -20.58
C LEU A 88 4.09 8.02 -21.18
N LEU A 89 2.81 8.01 -20.81
CA LEU A 89 1.81 7.02 -21.24
C LEU A 89 2.27 5.58 -20.94
N LEU A 90 2.88 5.38 -19.76
CA LEU A 90 3.32 4.06 -19.30
C LEU A 90 2.16 3.29 -18.63
N PRO A 91 2.21 1.94 -18.64
CA PRO A 91 1.24 1.13 -17.90
C PRO A 91 1.35 1.39 -16.39
N PHE A 92 0.37 2.06 -15.83
CA PHE A 92 0.28 2.35 -14.41
C PHE A 92 -1.11 2.90 -14.08
N TYR A 93 -1.51 2.89 -12.82
CA TYR A 93 -2.73 3.51 -12.38
C TYR A 93 -2.67 5.04 -12.40
N SER A 94 -3.84 5.68 -12.34
CA SER A 94 -3.96 7.14 -12.44
C SER A 94 -3.38 7.88 -11.23
N VAL A 95 -3.06 9.18 -11.42
CA VAL A 95 -2.66 10.08 -10.33
C VAL A 95 -3.75 10.16 -9.26
N ASP A 96 -5.02 10.11 -9.64
CA ASP A 96 -6.13 10.15 -8.68
C ASP A 96 -6.21 8.86 -7.85
N THR A 97 -6.01 7.69 -8.45
CA THR A 97 -5.85 6.42 -7.72
C THR A 97 -4.76 6.50 -6.67
N ALA A 98 -3.58 7.01 -7.05
CA ALA A 98 -2.47 7.20 -6.12
C ALA A 98 -2.84 8.14 -4.95
N LYS A 99 -3.50 9.27 -5.23
CA LYS A 99 -3.94 10.23 -4.20
C LYS A 99 -4.98 9.64 -3.27
N TRP A 100 -5.99 8.93 -3.82
CA TRP A 100 -7.03 8.30 -2.99
C TRP A 100 -6.45 7.24 -2.06
N SER A 101 -5.45 6.52 -2.50
CA SER A 101 -4.85 5.42 -1.74
C SER A 101 -3.78 5.85 -0.74
N THR A 102 -3.23 7.08 -0.87
CA THR A 102 -2.22 7.63 0.06
C THR A 102 -2.79 8.66 1.03
N ASP A 103 -4.09 8.88 1.00
CA ASP A 103 -4.82 9.79 1.89
C ASP A 103 -5.99 9.04 2.52
N LYS A 104 -5.89 8.75 3.82
CA LYS A 104 -6.88 7.95 4.56
C LYS A 104 -8.30 8.52 4.52
N LEU A 105 -8.44 9.85 4.43
CA LEU A 105 -9.77 10.46 4.29
C LEU A 105 -10.36 10.19 2.90
N LEU A 106 -9.58 10.45 1.85
CA LEU A 106 -10.03 10.21 0.48
C LEU A 106 -10.33 8.73 0.24
N MET A 107 -9.49 7.84 0.77
CA MET A 107 -9.70 6.39 0.74
C MET A 107 -11.05 6.02 1.36
N LYS A 108 -11.36 6.51 2.57
CA LYS A 108 -12.63 6.23 3.24
C LYS A 108 -13.84 6.77 2.48
N GLN A 109 -13.73 7.96 1.88
CA GLN A 109 -14.78 8.50 1.01
C GLN A 109 -15.03 7.59 -0.21
N ARG A 110 -13.99 7.03 -0.79
CA ARG A 110 -14.11 6.07 -1.88
C ARG A 110 -14.70 4.74 -1.41
N PHE A 111 -14.34 4.27 -0.22
CA PHE A 111 -14.93 3.07 0.40
C PHE A 111 -16.43 3.24 0.64
N GLU A 112 -16.86 4.39 1.17
CA GLU A 112 -18.29 4.69 1.36
C GLU A 112 -19.05 4.62 0.03
N LEU A 113 -18.54 5.27 -1.02
CA LEU A 113 -19.14 5.23 -2.36
C LEU A 113 -19.17 3.82 -2.96
N GLY A 114 -18.16 3.00 -2.69
CA GLY A 114 -18.04 1.63 -3.21
C GLY A 114 -18.75 0.58 -2.36
N GLY A 115 -19.37 0.96 -1.23
CA GLY A 115 -19.99 0.01 -0.29
C GLY A 115 -18.98 -0.97 0.30
N VAL A 116 -17.75 -0.51 0.56
CA VAL A 116 -16.69 -1.29 1.23
C VAL A 116 -16.87 -1.16 2.74
N PRO A 117 -16.99 -2.26 3.51
CA PRO A 117 -17.03 -2.20 4.96
C PRO A 117 -15.74 -1.63 5.52
N HIS A 118 -15.80 -0.51 6.22
CA HIS A 118 -14.61 0.15 6.77
C HIS A 118 -14.90 0.84 8.10
N ALA A 119 -13.85 1.09 8.89
CA ALA A 119 -13.96 1.86 10.14
C ALA A 119 -14.42 3.29 9.84
N LYS A 120 -15.51 3.73 10.49
CA LYS A 120 -16.00 5.11 10.36
C LYS A 120 -15.13 6.07 11.15
N GLY A 121 -14.92 7.26 10.61
CA GLY A 121 -14.05 8.23 11.24
C GLY A 121 -14.35 9.67 10.79
N ARG A 122 -13.81 10.61 11.54
CA ARG A 122 -13.88 12.05 11.25
C ARG A 122 -12.48 12.66 11.24
N LEU A 123 -12.28 13.62 10.35
CA LEU A 123 -11.08 14.44 10.31
C LEU A 123 -11.18 15.52 11.38
N VAL A 124 -10.09 15.73 12.11
CA VAL A 124 -9.98 16.75 13.16
C VAL A 124 -8.71 17.57 12.94
N GLY A 125 -8.84 18.88 12.83
CA GLY A 125 -7.73 19.80 12.59
C GLY A 125 -7.03 20.27 13.87
N CYS A 126 -7.77 20.42 14.95
CA CYS A 126 -7.23 20.79 16.26
C CYS A 126 -8.10 20.20 17.40
N ILE A 127 -7.59 20.28 18.62
CA ILE A 127 -8.27 19.68 19.79
C ILE A 127 -9.65 20.33 20.03
N GLU A 128 -9.76 21.63 19.78
CA GLU A 128 -11.00 22.40 19.96
C GLU A 128 -12.13 21.99 18.98
N GLU A 129 -11.76 21.37 17.86
CA GLU A 129 -12.72 20.83 16.88
C GLU A 129 -13.16 19.40 17.20
N PHE A 130 -12.55 18.76 18.20
CA PHE A 130 -12.94 17.42 18.60
C PHE A 130 -14.21 17.45 19.44
N GLU A 131 -15.31 17.02 18.85
CA GLU A 131 -16.57 16.81 19.54
C GLU A 131 -16.59 15.39 20.11
N SER A 132 -16.55 15.26 21.44
CA SER A 132 -16.56 13.95 22.12
C SER A 132 -17.92 13.25 22.06
N GLU A 133 -19.00 14.00 21.83
CA GLU A 133 -20.34 13.44 21.70
C GLU A 133 -20.47 12.54 20.47
N GLY A 134 -21.07 11.36 20.67
CA GLY A 134 -21.36 10.40 19.62
C GLY A 134 -20.22 9.43 19.30
N TRP A 135 -19.11 9.45 20.04
CA TRP A 135 -18.11 8.42 19.98
C TRP A 135 -18.36 7.30 20.98
N ASN A 136 -18.27 6.05 20.50
CA ASN A 136 -18.20 4.88 21.34
C ASN A 136 -16.74 4.52 21.56
N TYR A 137 -16.23 4.75 22.75
CA TYR A 137 -14.87 4.36 23.10
C TYR A 137 -14.75 2.83 23.22
N PRO A 138 -13.56 2.25 22.88
CA PRO A 138 -12.35 2.95 22.46
C PRO A 138 -12.40 3.48 21.03
N VAL A 139 -11.50 4.42 20.71
CA VAL A 139 -11.31 4.96 19.36
C VAL A 139 -9.83 4.90 18.95
N ILE A 140 -9.54 5.06 17.65
CA ILE A 140 -8.17 5.18 17.12
C ILE A 140 -7.95 6.61 16.64
N VAL A 141 -6.84 7.20 17.06
CA VAL A 141 -6.31 8.46 16.49
C VAL A 141 -5.12 8.13 15.62
N LYS A 142 -5.10 8.63 14.38
CA LYS A 142 -3.99 8.37 13.45
C LYS A 142 -3.72 9.53 12.50
N PRO A 143 -2.46 9.69 12.02
CA PRO A 143 -2.15 10.66 10.98
C PRO A 143 -2.94 10.35 9.70
N ARG A 144 -3.34 11.40 8.98
CA ARG A 144 -4.07 11.28 7.72
C ARG A 144 -3.25 10.63 6.60
N ASP A 145 -1.95 10.94 6.53
CA ASP A 145 -1.06 10.68 5.39
C ASP A 145 0.25 9.99 5.77
N ASN A 146 0.25 9.16 6.82
CA ASN A 146 1.40 8.37 7.23
C ASN A 146 1.13 6.86 7.12
N SER A 147 2.21 6.06 7.04
CA SER A 147 2.18 4.60 6.94
C SER A 147 3.09 3.95 8.00
N GLY A 148 2.96 2.62 8.18
CA GLY A 148 3.77 1.85 9.14
C GLY A 148 3.42 2.12 10.58
N SER A 149 2.15 2.25 10.91
CA SER A 149 1.57 2.38 12.26
C SER A 149 2.11 3.55 13.13
N ARG A 150 2.95 4.44 12.58
CA ARG A 150 3.52 5.57 13.31
C ARG A 150 2.48 6.64 13.60
N GLY A 151 2.28 6.96 14.87
CA GLY A 151 1.28 7.91 15.32
C GLY A 151 -0.14 7.34 15.32
N VAL A 152 -0.30 6.01 15.29
CA VAL A 152 -1.58 5.32 15.46
C VAL A 152 -1.76 4.97 16.94
N ILE A 153 -2.75 5.57 17.59
CA ILE A 153 -2.89 5.53 19.04
C ILE A 153 -4.30 5.07 19.41
N TYR A 154 -4.39 4.10 20.28
CA TYR A 154 -5.62 3.60 20.88
C TYR A 154 -6.00 4.46 22.08
N CYS A 155 -7.25 4.92 22.13
CA CYS A 155 -7.76 5.84 23.13
C CYS A 155 -9.06 5.31 23.76
N GLU A 156 -9.07 5.17 25.09
CA GLU A 156 -10.21 4.66 25.86
C GLU A 156 -11.15 5.77 26.34
N ASN A 157 -10.75 7.02 26.22
CA ASN A 157 -11.50 8.19 26.67
C ASN A 157 -11.03 9.47 25.97
N GLU A 158 -11.79 10.56 26.17
CA GLU A 158 -11.55 11.86 25.57
C GLU A 158 -10.17 12.46 25.93
N ALA A 159 -9.73 12.32 27.17
CA ALA A 159 -8.45 12.86 27.60
C ALA A 159 -7.29 12.23 26.81
N GLN A 160 -7.34 10.91 26.59
CA GLN A 160 -6.36 10.19 25.75
C GLN A 160 -6.44 10.62 24.29
N VAL A 161 -7.62 10.93 23.76
CA VAL A 161 -7.75 11.46 22.38
C VAL A 161 -7.02 12.79 22.23
N CYS A 162 -7.17 13.71 23.18
CA CYS A 162 -6.49 15.01 23.14
C CYS A 162 -4.97 14.87 23.15
N GLU A 163 -4.43 13.96 23.98
CA GLU A 163 -2.99 13.65 24.03
C GLU A 163 -2.53 13.00 22.70
N ALA A 164 -3.27 12.01 22.22
CA ALA A 164 -3.00 11.29 20.99
C ALA A 164 -3.02 12.19 19.75
N MET A 165 -3.93 13.16 19.68
CA MET A 165 -3.97 14.15 18.60
C MET A 165 -2.67 14.96 18.54
N THR A 166 -2.16 15.41 19.69
CA THR A 166 -0.89 16.15 19.77
C THR A 166 0.29 15.32 19.23
N GLU A 167 0.32 14.03 19.55
CA GLU A 167 1.36 13.13 19.06
C GLU A 167 1.17 12.83 17.56
N ALA A 168 -0.03 12.44 17.13
CA ALA A 168 -0.32 12.08 15.74
C ALA A 168 -0.08 13.23 14.76
N MET A 169 -0.31 14.49 15.20
CA MET A 169 -0.02 15.70 14.41
C MET A 169 1.45 15.84 14.03
N GLN A 170 2.39 15.26 14.78
CA GLN A 170 3.82 15.29 14.45
C GLN A 170 4.16 14.43 13.24
N TYR A 171 3.29 13.50 12.87
CA TYR A 171 3.49 12.53 11.80
C TYR A 171 2.71 12.85 10.52
N THR A 172 1.86 13.89 10.50
CA THR A 172 1.12 14.30 9.30
C THR A 172 1.73 15.54 8.66
N LYS A 173 1.74 15.58 7.31
CA LYS A 173 2.10 16.77 6.53
C LYS A 173 0.88 17.64 6.20
N LYS A 174 -0.33 17.11 6.41
CA LYS A 174 -1.61 17.78 6.05
C LYS A 174 -2.23 18.57 7.21
N GLY A 175 -1.60 18.54 8.40
CA GLY A 175 -2.02 19.34 9.55
C GLY A 175 -3.35 18.92 10.18
N ASN A 176 -3.78 17.67 9.96
CA ASN A 176 -4.97 17.10 10.58
C ASN A 176 -4.83 15.58 10.79
N VAL A 177 -5.59 15.07 11.73
CA VAL A 177 -5.62 13.66 12.10
C VAL A 177 -6.99 13.05 11.85
N LEU A 178 -7.03 11.74 11.72
CA LEU A 178 -8.26 10.97 11.63
C LEU A 178 -8.53 10.35 13.01
N VAL A 179 -9.71 10.63 13.56
CA VAL A 179 -10.27 9.90 14.72
C VAL A 179 -11.29 8.92 14.16
N GLU A 180 -11.17 7.65 14.49
CA GLU A 180 -12.05 6.62 13.98
C GLU A 180 -12.45 5.58 15.03
N GLU A 181 -13.55 4.89 14.80
CA GLU A 181 -14.00 3.81 15.66
C GLU A 181 -12.95 2.70 15.73
N PHE A 182 -12.77 2.16 16.92
CA PHE A 182 -11.95 0.98 17.09
C PHE A 182 -12.67 -0.26 16.52
N ILE A 183 -11.96 -1.05 15.75
CA ILE A 183 -12.42 -2.35 15.23
C ILE A 183 -11.73 -3.43 16.04
N ASP A 184 -12.52 -4.27 16.69
CA ASP A 184 -12.05 -5.44 17.43
C ASP A 184 -11.56 -6.57 16.49
N GLY A 185 -11.01 -7.62 17.09
CA GLY A 185 -10.64 -8.84 16.38
C GLY A 185 -9.25 -8.86 15.78
N PRO A 186 -8.83 -10.05 15.27
CA PRO A 186 -7.53 -10.25 14.66
C PRO A 186 -7.39 -9.53 13.33
N GLU A 187 -6.15 -9.13 13.03
CA GLU A 187 -5.79 -8.37 11.85
C GLU A 187 -5.15 -9.27 10.80
N TYR A 188 -5.47 -8.98 9.55
CA TYR A 188 -5.00 -9.73 8.38
C TYR A 188 -4.57 -8.77 7.28
N SER A 189 -3.69 -9.23 6.40
CA SER A 189 -3.42 -8.58 5.12
C SER A 189 -3.74 -9.51 3.95
N ILE A 190 -4.18 -8.89 2.86
CA ILE A 190 -4.57 -9.59 1.64
C ILE A 190 -3.70 -9.05 0.51
N GLU A 191 -2.97 -9.95 -0.14
CA GLU A 191 -2.11 -9.64 -1.26
C GLU A 191 -2.83 -9.97 -2.56
N SER A 192 -2.94 -8.97 -3.45
CA SER A 192 -3.66 -9.12 -4.72
C SER A 192 -2.91 -8.48 -5.87
N LEU A 193 -3.22 -8.93 -7.09
CA LEU A 193 -2.87 -8.25 -8.34
C LEU A 193 -4.15 -7.85 -9.07
N HIS A 194 -4.12 -6.66 -9.68
CA HIS A 194 -5.21 -6.12 -10.48
C HIS A 194 -4.72 -5.94 -11.90
N TYR A 195 -5.37 -6.61 -12.85
CA TYR A 195 -4.91 -6.66 -14.22
C TYR A 195 -6.10 -6.81 -15.18
N HIS A 196 -6.23 -5.88 -16.15
CA HIS A 196 -7.32 -5.82 -17.12
C HIS A 196 -8.72 -5.86 -16.48
N ASP A 197 -8.95 -5.00 -15.49
CA ASP A 197 -10.19 -4.90 -14.71
C ASP A 197 -10.51 -6.15 -13.86
N GLU A 198 -9.64 -7.15 -13.84
CA GLU A 198 -9.78 -8.33 -12.99
C GLU A 198 -8.94 -8.22 -11.70
N THR A 199 -9.45 -8.85 -10.66
CA THR A 199 -8.81 -8.87 -9.33
C THR A 199 -8.45 -10.30 -8.95
N HIS A 200 -7.15 -10.57 -8.85
CA HIS A 200 -6.60 -11.86 -8.43
C HIS A 200 -6.13 -11.76 -6.99
N VAL A 201 -6.90 -12.32 -6.05
CA VAL A 201 -6.49 -12.43 -4.65
C VAL A 201 -5.56 -13.64 -4.53
N LEU A 202 -4.29 -13.37 -4.27
CA LEU A 202 -3.23 -14.39 -4.30
C LEU A 202 -3.01 -15.01 -2.93
N GLN A 203 -3.03 -14.22 -1.84
CA GLN A 203 -2.76 -14.78 -0.52
C GLN A 203 -3.45 -14.00 0.60
N PHE A 204 -3.74 -14.73 1.68
CA PHE A 204 -4.33 -14.26 2.92
C PHE A 204 -3.29 -14.45 4.03
N THR A 205 -2.95 -13.36 4.72
CA THR A 205 -1.92 -13.35 5.76
C THR A 205 -2.53 -12.98 7.10
N GLN A 206 -2.33 -13.78 8.12
CA GLN A 206 -2.65 -13.40 9.48
C GLN A 206 -1.49 -12.60 10.07
N LYS A 207 -1.78 -11.43 10.64
CA LYS A 207 -0.81 -10.61 11.35
C LYS A 207 -0.77 -11.00 12.83
N GLN A 208 0.41 -11.15 13.37
CA GLN A 208 0.64 -11.26 14.80
C GLN A 208 1.11 -9.90 15.32
N THR A 209 0.39 -9.33 16.26
CA THR A 209 0.70 -8.00 16.82
C THR A 209 0.82 -8.06 18.34
N THR A 210 1.52 -7.10 18.93
CA THR A 210 1.44 -6.86 20.38
C THR A 210 0.04 -6.37 20.75
N THR A 211 -0.27 -6.44 22.03
CA THR A 211 -1.50 -5.84 22.57
C THR A 211 -1.42 -4.31 22.54
N PHE A 212 -2.60 -3.66 22.50
CA PHE A 212 -2.67 -2.22 22.67
C PHE A 212 -2.02 -1.75 24.01
N PRO A 213 -1.48 -0.53 24.06
CA PRO A 213 -1.67 0.56 23.09
C PRO A 213 -0.74 0.55 21.87
N TYR A 214 0.22 -0.37 21.75
CA TYR A 214 1.29 -0.25 20.75
C TYR A 214 0.97 -0.89 19.41
N ASN A 215 0.23 -2.01 19.38
CA ASN A 215 -0.14 -2.76 18.15
C ASN A 215 1.00 -2.94 17.14
N VAL A 216 2.17 -3.33 17.64
CA VAL A 216 3.39 -3.54 16.82
C VAL A 216 3.35 -4.92 16.19
N GLU A 217 3.68 -5.00 14.91
CA GLU A 217 3.80 -6.28 14.20
C GLU A 217 4.95 -7.13 14.74
N LEU A 218 4.68 -8.38 15.03
CA LEU A 218 5.61 -9.39 15.54
C LEU A 218 5.92 -10.48 14.51
N GLY A 219 5.00 -10.71 13.58
CA GLY A 219 5.15 -11.76 12.58
C GLY A 219 3.90 -11.96 11.72
N HIS A 220 4.05 -12.82 10.72
CA HIS A 220 3.04 -13.15 9.72
C HIS A 220 2.89 -14.65 9.55
N ILE A 221 1.66 -15.13 9.37
CA ILE A 221 1.35 -16.53 9.08
C ILE A 221 0.61 -16.60 7.74
N GLN A 222 1.11 -17.41 6.83
CA GLN A 222 0.48 -17.70 5.53
C GLN A 222 0.39 -19.20 5.30
N PRO A 223 -0.73 -19.70 4.74
CA PRO A 223 -1.99 -19.00 4.56
C PRO A 223 -2.70 -18.73 5.89
N ALA A 224 -3.49 -17.67 5.98
CA ALA A 224 -4.40 -17.49 7.11
C ALA A 224 -5.52 -18.54 7.10
N ASP A 225 -5.93 -18.96 8.28
CA ASP A 225 -6.99 -19.96 8.47
C ASP A 225 -8.38 -19.31 8.35
N PHE A 226 -8.85 -19.16 7.09
CA PHE A 226 -10.19 -18.69 6.76
C PHE A 226 -11.06 -19.81 6.23
N THR A 227 -12.37 -19.79 6.56
CA THR A 227 -13.37 -20.63 5.88
C THR A 227 -13.54 -20.17 4.43
N GLU A 228 -14.11 -21.02 3.56
CA GLU A 228 -14.36 -20.65 2.17
C GLU A 228 -15.38 -19.50 2.06
N GLU A 229 -16.34 -19.41 2.98
CA GLU A 229 -17.28 -18.28 3.05
C GLU A 229 -16.53 -16.97 3.33
N GLN A 230 -15.61 -16.95 4.30
CA GLN A 230 -14.79 -15.79 4.60
C GLN A 230 -13.89 -15.43 3.43
N ARG A 231 -13.24 -16.41 2.79
CA ARG A 231 -12.42 -16.18 1.58
C ARG A 231 -13.23 -15.56 0.45
N SER A 232 -14.45 -16.06 0.22
CA SER A 232 -15.36 -15.54 -0.80
C SER A 232 -15.81 -14.09 -0.49
N GLU A 233 -16.14 -13.82 0.77
CA GLU A 233 -16.50 -12.48 1.24
C GLU A 233 -15.32 -11.50 1.06
N ILE A 234 -14.11 -11.88 1.47
CA ILE A 234 -12.90 -11.07 1.30
C ILE A 234 -12.64 -10.79 -0.17
N ARG A 235 -12.69 -11.80 -1.05
CA ARG A 235 -12.53 -11.57 -2.51
C ARG A 235 -13.54 -10.57 -3.05
N THR A 236 -14.79 -10.64 -2.58
CA THR A 236 -15.84 -9.67 -2.94
C THR A 236 -15.50 -8.25 -2.49
N ILE A 237 -14.99 -8.11 -1.25
CA ILE A 237 -14.56 -6.82 -0.69
C ILE A 237 -13.38 -6.26 -1.48
N ILE A 238 -12.34 -7.07 -1.77
CA ILE A 238 -11.19 -6.64 -2.57
C ILE A 238 -11.62 -6.19 -3.97
N GLY A 239 -12.54 -6.90 -4.61
CA GLY A 239 -13.11 -6.48 -5.88
C GLY A 239 -13.88 -5.15 -5.81
N LYS A 240 -14.57 -4.85 -4.70
CA LYS A 240 -15.18 -3.53 -4.47
C LYS A 240 -14.11 -2.43 -4.29
N ILE A 241 -13.05 -2.73 -3.54
CA ILE A 241 -11.90 -1.81 -3.35
C ILE A 241 -11.29 -1.48 -4.69
N ALA A 242 -10.96 -2.49 -5.50
CA ALA A 242 -10.36 -2.29 -6.82
C ALA A 242 -11.20 -1.37 -7.70
N ARG A 243 -12.52 -1.61 -7.76
CA ARG A 243 -13.43 -0.76 -8.54
C ARG A 243 -13.54 0.66 -8.00
N CYS A 244 -13.69 0.85 -6.69
CA CYS A 244 -13.89 2.19 -6.14
C CYS A 244 -12.62 3.05 -6.12
N LEU A 245 -11.43 2.43 -6.13
CA LEU A 245 -10.13 3.11 -6.20
C LEU A 245 -9.50 3.06 -7.60
N ASN A 246 -10.14 2.41 -8.57
CA ASN A 246 -9.64 2.20 -9.93
C ASN A 246 -8.26 1.52 -9.94
N PHE A 247 -8.12 0.40 -9.21
CA PHE A 247 -6.91 -0.41 -9.24
C PHE A 247 -6.88 -1.22 -10.53
N ASP A 248 -5.88 -0.97 -11.36
CA ASP A 248 -5.54 -1.77 -12.54
C ASP A 248 -4.05 -1.62 -12.85
N GLY A 249 -3.43 -2.66 -13.39
CA GLY A 249 -1.99 -2.69 -13.65
C GLY A 249 -1.12 -2.60 -12.40
N CYS A 250 -1.60 -3.06 -11.25
CA CYS A 250 -0.90 -2.92 -9.97
C CYS A 250 -1.09 -4.12 -9.04
N GLY A 251 -0.20 -4.21 -8.04
CA GLY A 251 -0.45 -5.00 -6.85
C GLY A 251 -1.26 -4.22 -5.82
N SER A 252 -1.88 -4.91 -4.85
CA SER A 252 -2.41 -4.26 -3.66
C SER A 252 -2.11 -5.05 -2.39
N HIS A 253 -1.88 -4.30 -1.33
CA HIS A 253 -1.81 -4.77 0.04
C HIS A 253 -2.98 -4.16 0.80
N THR A 254 -3.91 -5.00 1.26
CA THR A 254 -5.12 -4.55 1.96
C THR A 254 -5.14 -5.10 3.37
N GLU A 255 -5.23 -4.23 4.36
CA GLU A 255 -5.36 -4.59 5.77
C GLU A 255 -6.83 -4.62 6.17
N LEU A 256 -7.23 -5.68 6.86
CA LEU A 256 -8.59 -5.85 7.36
C LEU A 256 -8.60 -6.56 8.72
N LYS A 257 -9.72 -6.44 9.42
CA LYS A 257 -10.00 -7.19 10.64
C LYS A 257 -11.24 -8.05 10.48
N VAL A 258 -11.19 -9.24 11.08
CA VAL A 258 -12.38 -10.08 11.28
C VAL A 258 -12.92 -9.77 12.67
N SER A 259 -13.91 -8.92 12.71
CA SER A 259 -14.50 -8.36 13.93
C SER A 259 -15.80 -9.07 14.31
N SER A 260 -16.33 -8.74 15.48
CA SER A 260 -17.68 -9.13 15.90
C SER A 260 -18.80 -8.63 14.95
N ARG A 261 -18.50 -7.62 14.12
CA ARG A 261 -19.42 -7.04 13.11
C ARG A 261 -19.23 -7.59 11.71
N GLY A 262 -18.34 -8.58 11.53
CA GLY A 262 -17.90 -9.09 10.22
C GLY A 262 -16.57 -8.54 9.79
N ILE A 263 -16.28 -8.64 8.48
CA ILE A 263 -15.00 -8.19 7.89
C ILE A 263 -15.03 -6.68 7.71
N VAL A 264 -14.02 -5.98 8.25
CA VAL A 264 -13.88 -4.52 8.18
C VAL A 264 -12.50 -4.15 7.65
N VAL A 265 -12.45 -3.38 6.57
CA VAL A 265 -11.21 -2.90 5.96
C VAL A 265 -10.63 -1.74 6.79
N ILE A 266 -9.35 -1.82 7.09
CA ILE A 266 -8.60 -0.78 7.81
C ILE A 266 -7.97 0.20 6.83
N GLU A 267 -7.18 -0.34 5.89
CA GLU A 267 -6.58 0.45 4.81
C GLU A 267 -6.17 -0.44 3.62
N THR A 268 -5.86 0.18 2.50
CA THR A 268 -5.30 -0.49 1.31
C THR A 268 -4.32 0.42 0.60
N SER A 269 -3.36 -0.17 -0.10
CA SER A 269 -2.43 0.56 -0.94
C SER A 269 -2.21 -0.16 -2.27
N PRO A 270 -2.11 0.56 -3.42
CA PRO A 270 -1.88 -0.03 -4.74
C PRO A 270 -0.39 -0.37 -4.95
N ARG A 271 0.19 -1.05 -3.99
CA ARG A 271 1.57 -1.56 -4.00
C ARG A 271 1.63 -2.89 -3.25
N LEU A 272 2.72 -3.60 -3.44
CA LEU A 272 2.95 -4.87 -2.74
C LEU A 272 3.26 -4.67 -1.25
N GLY A 273 2.89 -5.64 -0.43
CA GLY A 273 3.16 -5.67 1.01
C GLY A 273 4.66 -5.67 1.33
N GLY A 274 5.00 -5.12 2.51
CA GLY A 274 6.35 -5.14 3.07
C GLY A 274 6.64 -6.39 3.90
N ASP A 275 7.60 -6.27 4.82
CA ASP A 275 7.93 -7.27 5.85
C ASP A 275 8.12 -8.69 5.32
N PHE A 276 8.72 -8.78 4.11
CA PHE A 276 8.96 -10.03 3.38
C PHE A 276 7.68 -10.80 2.98
N ILE A 277 6.49 -10.19 3.12
CA ILE A 277 5.23 -10.83 2.75
C ILE A 277 5.26 -11.19 1.26
N THR A 278 5.50 -10.23 0.38
CA THR A 278 5.43 -10.44 -1.07
C THR A 278 6.72 -10.97 -1.69
N SER A 279 7.87 -10.65 -1.11
CA SER A 279 9.17 -11.12 -1.60
C SER A 279 9.47 -12.57 -1.22
N THR A 280 8.91 -13.06 -0.12
CA THR A 280 9.26 -14.37 0.46
C THR A 280 8.05 -15.23 0.78
N LEU A 281 7.10 -14.74 1.61
CA LEU A 281 6.03 -15.59 2.12
C LEU A 281 5.02 -15.98 1.02
N VAL A 282 4.61 -15.04 0.16
CA VAL A 282 3.70 -15.34 -0.96
C VAL A 282 4.31 -16.37 -1.91
N PRO A 283 5.56 -16.22 -2.42
CA PRO A 283 6.18 -17.27 -3.25
C PRO A 283 6.30 -18.62 -2.57
N LEU A 284 6.64 -18.67 -1.29
CA LEU A 284 6.78 -19.93 -0.55
C LEU A 284 5.44 -20.63 -0.31
N SER A 285 4.36 -19.87 -0.12
CA SER A 285 3.05 -20.44 0.22
C SER A 285 2.14 -20.71 -0.98
N THR A 286 2.42 -20.08 -2.14
CA THR A 286 1.59 -20.20 -3.35
C THR A 286 2.34 -20.71 -4.56
N GLY A 287 3.67 -20.60 -4.58
CA GLY A 287 4.50 -20.79 -5.79
C GLY A 287 4.49 -19.60 -6.74
N ILE A 288 3.69 -18.55 -6.50
CA ILE A 288 3.57 -17.37 -7.36
C ILE A 288 4.59 -16.31 -6.95
N ASN A 289 5.42 -15.89 -7.89
CA ASN A 289 6.30 -14.75 -7.68
C ASN A 289 5.58 -13.44 -8.07
N ILE A 290 4.90 -12.84 -7.11
CA ILE A 290 4.08 -11.65 -7.29
C ILE A 290 4.90 -10.43 -7.76
N GLU A 291 6.15 -10.28 -7.30
CA GLU A 291 7.04 -9.19 -7.73
C GLU A 291 7.45 -9.33 -9.20
N ARG A 292 7.69 -10.58 -9.64
CA ARG A 292 7.98 -10.87 -11.05
C ARG A 292 6.79 -10.54 -11.95
N LEU A 293 5.56 -10.91 -11.53
CA LEU A 293 4.35 -10.57 -12.28
C LEU A 293 4.16 -9.05 -12.34
N LEU A 294 4.33 -8.34 -11.21
CA LEU A 294 4.24 -6.88 -11.18
C LEU A 294 5.27 -6.23 -12.13
N ALA A 295 6.53 -6.68 -12.13
CA ALA A 295 7.57 -6.16 -13.02
C ALA A 295 7.21 -6.33 -14.51
N ARG A 296 6.64 -7.49 -14.89
CA ARG A 296 6.17 -7.76 -16.25
C ARG A 296 5.00 -6.86 -16.63
N MET A 297 3.99 -6.74 -15.76
CA MET A 297 2.84 -5.84 -15.93
C MET A 297 3.30 -4.39 -16.13
N SER A 298 4.25 -3.93 -15.31
CA SER A 298 4.75 -2.55 -15.34
C SER A 298 5.43 -2.17 -16.66
N VAL A 299 5.95 -3.14 -17.41
CA VAL A 299 6.54 -2.89 -18.74
C VAL A 299 5.60 -3.29 -19.90
N GLY A 300 4.30 -3.49 -19.61
CA GLY A 300 3.28 -3.82 -20.60
C GLY A 300 3.45 -5.22 -21.21
N GLU A 301 3.97 -6.18 -20.47
CA GLU A 301 4.01 -7.57 -20.87
C GLU A 301 2.69 -8.26 -20.48
N ALA A 302 2.12 -9.03 -21.41
CA ALA A 302 0.90 -9.78 -21.13
C ALA A 302 1.17 -10.91 -20.12
N ILE A 303 0.23 -11.09 -19.20
CA ILE A 303 0.22 -12.16 -18.20
C ILE A 303 -0.96 -13.08 -18.54
N ALA A 304 -0.72 -14.37 -18.54
CA ALA A 304 -1.79 -15.35 -18.74
C ALA A 304 -2.52 -15.62 -17.42
N ASP A 305 -3.83 -15.92 -17.48
CA ASP A 305 -4.67 -16.12 -16.28
C ASP A 305 -4.14 -17.24 -15.38
N GLU A 306 -3.54 -18.27 -15.97
CA GLU A 306 -2.97 -19.40 -15.24
C GLU A 306 -1.78 -18.98 -14.36
N GLU A 307 -1.09 -17.87 -14.67
CA GLU A 307 0.05 -17.37 -13.89
C GLU A 307 -0.39 -16.73 -12.55
N PHE A 308 -1.68 -16.43 -12.39
CA PHE A 308 -2.25 -15.95 -11.12
C PHE A 308 -2.77 -17.09 -10.22
N LEU A 309 -2.70 -18.32 -10.67
CA LEU A 309 -3.18 -19.49 -9.92
C LEU A 309 -2.03 -20.18 -9.18
N PRO A 310 -2.22 -20.58 -7.89
CA PRO A 310 -1.22 -21.32 -7.11
C PRO A 310 -1.01 -22.74 -7.59
#